data_b11eddc4dafe2dc0c57fdde6b91e44f7
#
_entry.id   b11eddc4dafe2dc0c57fdde6b91e44f7
#
_cell.length_a   1.000
_cell.length_b   1.000
_cell.length_c   1.000
_cell.angle_alpha   90.00
_cell.angle_beta   90.00
_cell.angle_gamma   90.00
#
_symmetry.space_group_name_H-M   'P 1'
#
loop_
_entity.id
_entity.type
_entity.pdbx_description
1 polymer ?
#
loop_
_entity_poly.entity_id
_entity_poly.type
_entity_poly.pdbx_seq_one_letter_code
_entity_poly.pdbx_strand_id
1 'polypeptide(L)'
;MNVTGIKTKKITVEDNDLLKILDEYVVEMREEEVLIITSKIVSICEGRVVPINSIEKAELVKQDADYYLMAPDNKYGLILTIKDGHLIPWSGIDESNGNGFFIRWPEDPYKTAFKIRDYLVERFGLKHVGVIITDSKLTPLRWGETGLAIAYTGFKPLRSYIGTTD
;
A
#
# COMPACT_ATOMS: atom_id res chain seq x y z
N MET A 1 1.10 -22.96 2.53
CA MET A 1 0.47 -21.64 2.47
C MET A 1 -0.54 -21.66 1.34
N ASN A 2 -1.78 -21.33 1.60
CA ASN A 2 -2.82 -21.16 0.58
C ASN A 2 -3.03 -19.67 0.34
N VAL A 3 -3.18 -19.27 -0.93
CA VAL A 3 -3.45 -17.89 -1.30
C VAL A 3 -4.74 -17.85 -2.12
N THR A 4 -5.71 -17.07 -1.68
CA THR A 4 -7.00 -16.90 -2.35
C THR A 4 -7.14 -15.46 -2.83
N GLY A 5 -7.35 -15.29 -4.12
CA GLY A 5 -7.60 -13.96 -4.70
C GLY A 5 -9.05 -13.53 -4.51
N ILE A 6 -9.26 -12.35 -3.93
CA ILE A 6 -10.58 -11.73 -3.80
C ILE A 6 -10.80 -10.82 -5.00
N LYS A 7 -11.77 -11.18 -5.85
CA LYS A 7 -12.11 -10.38 -7.02
C LYS A 7 -13.10 -9.29 -6.65
N THR A 8 -12.67 -8.03 -6.72
CA THR A 8 -13.53 -6.87 -6.49
C THR A 8 -14.04 -6.28 -7.82
N LYS A 9 -15.03 -5.37 -7.75
CA LYS A 9 -15.26 -4.41 -8.82
C LYS A 9 -14.04 -3.52 -9.01
N LYS A 10 -14.02 -2.71 -10.07
CA LYS A 10 -13.05 -1.61 -10.19
C LYS A 10 -13.36 -0.57 -9.09
N ILE A 11 -12.42 -0.37 -8.17
CA ILE A 11 -12.51 0.67 -7.14
C ILE A 11 -12.12 2.02 -7.75
N THR A 12 -12.94 3.03 -7.50
CA THR A 12 -12.80 4.39 -8.04
C THR A 12 -12.86 5.44 -6.93
N VAL A 13 -12.61 6.70 -7.25
CA VAL A 13 -12.66 7.82 -6.29
C VAL A 13 -14.04 8.04 -5.66
N GLU A 14 -15.08 7.40 -6.19
CA GLU A 14 -16.42 7.40 -5.60
C GLU A 14 -16.54 6.42 -4.42
N ASP A 15 -15.62 5.46 -4.32
CA ASP A 15 -15.57 4.45 -3.27
C ASP A 15 -14.78 4.98 -2.07
N ASN A 16 -15.42 5.80 -1.24
CA ASN A 16 -14.81 6.52 -0.12
C ASN A 16 -14.98 5.84 1.25
N ASP A 17 -15.39 4.58 1.27
CA ASP A 17 -15.59 3.80 2.49
C ASP A 17 -14.91 2.43 2.38
N LEU A 18 -13.73 2.34 2.99
CA LEU A 18 -12.93 1.11 2.99
C LEU A 18 -13.64 -0.05 3.69
N LEU A 19 -14.36 0.23 4.79
CA LEU A 19 -15.03 -0.84 5.54
C LEU A 19 -16.20 -1.42 4.73
N LYS A 20 -16.90 -0.58 3.97
CA LYS A 20 -17.93 -1.04 3.05
C LYS A 20 -17.37 -1.94 1.94
N ILE A 21 -16.18 -1.62 1.42
CA ILE A 21 -15.48 -2.50 0.48
C ILE A 21 -15.15 -3.85 1.12
N LEU A 22 -14.66 -3.84 2.37
CA LEU A 22 -14.39 -5.07 3.09
C LEU A 22 -15.68 -5.88 3.35
N ASP A 23 -16.80 -5.22 3.66
CA ASP A 23 -18.09 -5.88 3.83
C ASP A 23 -18.57 -6.60 2.57
N GLU A 24 -18.41 -5.95 1.43
CA GLU A 24 -18.89 -6.46 0.16
C GLU A 24 -18.06 -7.64 -0.35
N TYR A 25 -16.73 -7.61 -0.14
CA TYR A 25 -15.82 -8.55 -0.79
C TYR A 25 -15.14 -9.56 0.13
N VAL A 26 -14.95 -9.26 1.40
CA VAL A 26 -14.41 -10.21 2.39
C VAL A 26 -15.58 -10.92 3.06
N VAL A 27 -16.12 -11.93 2.40
CA VAL A 27 -17.34 -12.63 2.86
C VAL A 27 -17.09 -13.66 3.96
N GLU A 28 -15.88 -14.17 4.09
CA GLU A 28 -15.44 -15.08 5.13
C GLU A 28 -13.98 -14.82 5.51
N MET A 29 -13.64 -15.10 6.75
CA MET A 29 -12.27 -15.10 7.25
C MET A 29 -12.17 -16.05 8.45
N ARG A 30 -11.01 -16.70 8.61
CA ARG A 30 -10.75 -17.70 9.64
C ARG A 30 -9.58 -17.29 10.52
N GLU A 31 -9.45 -17.99 11.65
CA GLU A 31 -8.28 -17.82 12.52
C GLU A 31 -6.97 -18.05 11.77
N GLU A 32 -5.96 -17.28 12.10
CA GLU A 32 -4.60 -17.33 11.52
C GLU A 32 -4.52 -16.95 10.03
N GLU A 33 -5.60 -16.39 9.46
CA GLU A 33 -5.55 -15.83 8.11
C GLU A 33 -5.02 -14.40 8.12
N VAL A 34 -4.43 -14.00 6.99
CA VAL A 34 -3.88 -12.67 6.76
C VAL A 34 -4.56 -12.05 5.54
N LEU A 35 -5.24 -10.93 5.74
CA LEU A 35 -5.74 -10.12 4.64
C LEU A 35 -4.59 -9.28 4.06
N ILE A 36 -4.35 -9.42 2.75
CA ILE A 36 -3.42 -8.59 2.01
C ILE A 36 -4.21 -7.65 1.11
N ILE A 37 -4.03 -6.34 1.30
CA ILE A 37 -4.72 -5.31 0.54
C ILE A 37 -3.71 -4.35 -0.10
N THR A 38 -3.96 -3.96 -1.35
CA THR A 38 -3.11 -2.96 -2.01
C THR A 38 -3.31 -1.57 -1.44
N SER A 39 -2.22 -0.82 -1.30
CA SER A 39 -2.22 0.58 -0.89
C SER A 39 -3.16 1.44 -1.74
N LYS A 40 -3.28 1.14 -3.04
CA LYS A 40 -4.15 1.87 -3.97
C LYS A 40 -5.61 1.89 -3.55
N ILE A 41 -6.16 0.73 -3.14
CA ILE A 41 -7.55 0.65 -2.65
C ILE A 41 -7.70 1.47 -1.38
N VAL A 42 -6.78 1.31 -0.44
CA VAL A 42 -6.78 2.07 0.83
C VAL A 42 -6.74 3.57 0.54
N SER A 43 -5.80 4.01 -0.29
CA SER A 43 -5.60 5.41 -0.64
C SER A 43 -6.81 6.04 -1.33
N ILE A 44 -7.44 5.32 -2.26
CA ILE A 44 -8.66 5.79 -2.92
C ILE A 44 -9.78 6.00 -1.89
N CYS A 45 -9.99 5.03 -1.00
CA CYS A 45 -11.01 5.12 0.05
C CYS A 45 -10.71 6.21 1.09
N GLU A 46 -9.45 6.57 1.30
CA GLU A 46 -9.02 7.67 2.16
C GLU A 46 -9.05 9.04 1.45
N GLY A 47 -9.41 9.11 0.15
CA GLY A 47 -9.37 10.34 -0.63
C GLY A 47 -7.94 10.83 -0.92
N ARG A 48 -6.93 9.96 -0.83
CA ARG A 48 -5.52 10.28 -1.10
C ARG A 48 -5.22 10.33 -2.60
N VAL A 49 -6.08 11.04 -3.33
CA VAL A 49 -6.05 11.16 -4.79
C VAL A 49 -5.97 12.63 -5.20
N VAL A 50 -5.25 12.91 -6.27
CA VAL A 50 -5.05 14.27 -6.79
C VAL A 50 -5.32 14.25 -8.30
N PRO A 51 -6.18 15.14 -8.86
CA PRO A 51 -6.42 15.20 -10.30
C PRO A 51 -5.11 15.47 -11.06
N ILE A 52 -4.81 14.71 -12.10
CA ILE A 52 -3.56 14.84 -12.86
C ILE A 52 -3.39 16.21 -13.53
N ASN A 53 -4.48 16.91 -13.81
CA ASN A 53 -4.45 18.23 -14.42
C ASN A 53 -4.26 19.37 -13.41
N SER A 54 -4.22 19.09 -12.11
CA SER A 54 -4.14 20.11 -11.05
C SER A 54 -2.70 20.41 -10.60
N ILE A 55 -1.77 19.51 -10.85
CA ILE A 55 -0.37 19.64 -10.43
C ILE A 55 0.52 18.76 -11.31
N GLU A 56 1.73 19.22 -11.56
CA GLU A 56 2.76 18.38 -12.19
C GLU A 56 3.20 17.25 -11.24
N LYS A 57 3.30 16.03 -11.78
CA LYS A 57 3.68 14.84 -11.00
C LYS A 57 4.96 15.04 -10.19
N ALA A 58 5.97 15.67 -10.80
CA ALA A 58 7.26 15.93 -10.16
C ALA A 58 7.12 16.83 -8.92
N GLU A 59 6.24 17.81 -8.96
CA GLU A 59 5.98 18.69 -7.81
C GLU A 59 5.22 17.94 -6.71
N LEU A 60 4.25 17.10 -7.06
CA LEU A 60 3.54 16.26 -6.10
C LEU A 60 4.49 15.27 -5.42
N VAL A 61 5.41 14.68 -6.18
CA VAL A 61 6.45 13.77 -5.64
C VAL A 61 7.35 14.47 -4.64
N LYS A 62 7.79 15.70 -4.93
CA LYS A 62 8.61 16.51 -4.01
C LYS A 62 7.87 16.86 -2.72
N GLN A 63 6.57 17.13 -2.80
CA GLN A 63 5.73 17.39 -1.63
C GLN A 63 5.56 16.17 -0.72
N ASP A 64 5.55 14.97 -1.32
CA ASP A 64 5.31 13.70 -0.61
C ASP A 64 6.58 13.04 -0.10
N ALA A 65 7.73 13.35 -0.68
CA ALA A 65 9.01 12.73 -0.35
C ALA A 65 9.62 13.32 0.94
N ASP A 66 10.19 12.46 1.80
CA ASP A 66 11.08 12.92 2.87
C ASP A 66 12.39 13.44 2.29
N TYR A 67 12.91 12.72 1.27
CA TYR A 67 14.07 13.10 0.47
C TYR A 67 13.87 12.71 -0.98
N TYR A 68 14.41 13.47 -1.90
CA TYR A 68 14.37 13.13 -3.32
C TYR A 68 15.67 13.46 -4.04
N LEU A 69 15.95 12.67 -5.06
CA LEU A 69 17.06 12.87 -6.00
C LEU A 69 16.49 12.92 -7.42
N MET A 70 16.67 14.06 -8.06
CA MET A 70 16.37 14.21 -9.48
C MET A 70 17.60 13.86 -10.30
N ALA A 71 17.43 13.01 -11.30
CA ALA A 71 18.45 12.72 -12.31
C ALA A 71 17.86 13.10 -13.67
N PRO A 72 18.04 14.35 -14.13
CA PRO A 72 17.38 14.88 -15.33
C PRO A 72 17.68 14.07 -16.58
N ASP A 73 18.87 13.48 -16.65
CA ASP A 73 19.32 12.69 -17.81
C ASP A 73 18.90 11.22 -17.76
N ASN A 74 18.11 10.81 -16.75
CA ASN A 74 17.67 9.43 -16.71
C ASN A 74 16.58 9.14 -17.75
N LYS A 75 16.77 8.04 -18.46
CA LYS A 75 15.93 7.59 -19.58
C LYS A 75 14.44 7.45 -19.24
N TYR A 76 14.11 7.24 -17.96
CA TYR A 76 12.77 6.91 -17.51
C TYR A 76 12.05 8.07 -16.78
N GLY A 77 12.66 9.26 -16.70
CA GLY A 77 12.12 10.39 -15.94
C GLY A 77 11.93 10.08 -14.45
N LEU A 78 12.70 9.12 -13.93
CA LEU A 78 12.54 8.60 -12.58
C LEU A 78 13.05 9.63 -11.56
N ILE A 79 12.24 9.94 -10.57
CA ILE A 79 12.65 10.64 -9.35
C ILE A 79 12.83 9.60 -8.27
N LEU A 80 14.05 9.44 -7.79
CA LEU A 80 14.33 8.54 -6.67
C LEU A 80 14.00 9.25 -5.36
N THR A 81 13.26 8.61 -4.49
CA THR A 81 12.79 9.22 -3.26
C THR A 81 12.98 8.30 -2.07
N ILE A 82 13.07 8.91 -0.88
CA ILE A 82 12.82 8.23 0.39
C ILE A 82 11.50 8.77 0.92
N LYS A 83 10.59 7.86 1.25
CA LYS A 83 9.31 8.16 1.86
C LYS A 83 9.02 7.15 2.97
N ASP A 84 8.73 7.65 4.16
CA ASP A 84 8.45 6.82 5.35
C ASP A 84 9.52 5.73 5.56
N GLY A 85 10.80 6.07 5.38
CA GLY A 85 11.94 5.16 5.49
C GLY A 85 12.12 4.18 4.33
N HIS A 86 11.33 4.26 3.27
CA HIS A 86 11.42 3.40 2.11
C HIS A 86 12.08 4.10 0.92
N LEU A 87 13.09 3.46 0.34
CA LEU A 87 13.64 3.89 -0.95
C LEU A 87 12.68 3.42 -2.05
N ILE A 88 11.98 4.36 -2.67
CA ILE A 88 10.95 4.08 -3.67
C ILE A 88 10.93 5.18 -4.75
N PRO A 89 10.73 4.86 -6.04
CA PRO A 89 10.57 5.88 -7.06
C PRO A 89 9.24 6.63 -6.89
N TRP A 90 9.25 7.93 -7.24
CA TRP A 90 8.08 8.80 -7.28
C TRP A 90 7.27 8.85 -5.98
N SER A 91 7.88 8.64 -4.81
CA SER A 91 7.20 8.56 -3.50
C SER A 91 6.06 7.54 -3.45
N GLY A 92 6.11 6.49 -4.28
CA GLY A 92 5.02 5.53 -4.42
C GLY A 92 3.75 6.09 -5.08
N ILE A 93 3.82 7.28 -5.70
CA ILE A 93 2.67 7.86 -6.40
C ILE A 93 2.41 7.09 -7.69
N ASP A 94 1.22 6.47 -7.77
CA ASP A 94 0.75 5.78 -8.97
C ASP A 94 -0.13 6.67 -9.83
N GLU A 95 -0.01 6.50 -11.14
CA GLU A 95 -0.79 7.18 -12.16
C GLU A 95 -1.57 6.17 -13.02
N SER A 96 -1.00 5.00 -13.22
CA SER A 96 -1.45 4.03 -14.22
C SER A 96 -2.87 3.52 -13.98
N ASN A 97 -3.30 3.41 -12.73
CA ASN A 97 -4.62 2.93 -12.33
C ASN A 97 -5.55 4.03 -11.81
N GLY A 98 -5.07 5.28 -11.79
CA GLY A 98 -5.76 6.41 -11.15
C GLY A 98 -6.98 6.93 -11.90
N ASN A 99 -7.22 6.50 -13.15
CA ASN A 99 -8.35 6.95 -13.97
C ASN A 99 -8.51 8.49 -14.01
N GLY A 100 -7.41 9.21 -14.25
CA GLY A 100 -7.33 10.66 -14.25
C GLY A 100 -6.88 11.29 -12.93
N PHE A 101 -6.43 10.45 -11.99
CA PHE A 101 -5.88 10.88 -10.71
C PHE A 101 -4.51 10.27 -10.45
N PHE A 102 -3.67 11.02 -9.77
CA PHE A 102 -2.52 10.48 -9.05
C PHE A 102 -3.01 9.86 -7.75
N ILE A 103 -2.57 8.65 -7.44
CA ILE A 103 -2.88 7.96 -6.19
C ILE A 103 -1.62 8.03 -5.33
N ARG A 104 -1.71 8.70 -4.18
CA ARG A 104 -0.64 8.81 -3.18
C ARG A 104 -0.72 7.62 -2.22
N TRP A 105 0.32 7.38 -1.43
CA TRP A 105 0.22 6.42 -0.33
C TRP A 105 -0.83 6.83 0.70
N PRO A 106 -1.40 5.86 1.46
CA PRO A 106 -2.24 6.16 2.61
C PRO A 106 -1.55 7.14 3.55
N GLU A 107 -2.32 7.95 4.26
CA GLU A 107 -1.77 8.96 5.16
C GLU A 107 -0.99 8.34 6.32
N ASP A 108 -1.57 7.33 6.95
CA ASP A 108 -0.95 6.52 7.99
C ASP A 108 -1.30 5.04 7.74
N PRO A 109 -0.45 4.32 6.98
CA PRO A 109 -0.72 2.93 6.61
C PRO A 109 -0.85 2.01 7.82
N TYR A 110 -0.08 2.24 8.90
CA TYR A 110 -0.16 1.43 10.12
C TYR A 110 -1.47 1.64 10.85
N LYS A 111 -1.91 2.87 11.04
CA LYS A 111 -3.20 3.20 11.65
C LYS A 111 -4.35 2.55 10.87
N THR A 112 -4.31 2.62 9.55
CA THR A 112 -5.32 1.98 8.69
C THR A 112 -5.26 0.46 8.79
N ALA A 113 -4.07 -0.15 8.81
CA ALA A 113 -3.94 -1.59 9.01
C ALA A 113 -4.54 -2.04 10.35
N PHE A 114 -4.30 -1.31 11.44
CA PHE A 114 -4.93 -1.57 12.74
C PHE A 114 -6.45 -1.46 12.67
N LYS A 115 -6.99 -0.40 12.06
CA LYS A 115 -8.44 -0.21 11.89
C LYS A 115 -9.08 -1.36 11.11
N ILE A 116 -8.45 -1.80 10.02
CA ILE A 116 -8.92 -2.95 9.24
C ILE A 116 -8.92 -4.22 10.11
N ARG A 117 -7.83 -4.47 10.83
CA ARG A 117 -7.70 -5.66 11.68
C ARG A 117 -8.78 -5.70 12.75
N ASP A 118 -8.95 -4.61 13.50
CA ASP A 118 -9.94 -4.52 14.57
C ASP A 118 -11.37 -4.76 14.04
N TYR A 119 -11.66 -4.17 12.88
CA TYR A 119 -12.92 -4.40 12.19
C TYR A 119 -13.15 -5.89 11.81
N LEU A 120 -12.12 -6.56 11.25
CA LEU A 120 -12.22 -7.98 10.87
C LEU A 120 -12.38 -8.89 12.10
N VAL A 121 -11.64 -8.59 13.18
CA VAL A 121 -11.74 -9.30 14.46
C VAL A 121 -13.17 -9.22 15.02
N GLU A 122 -13.74 -8.02 15.04
CA GLU A 122 -15.12 -7.81 15.53
C GLU A 122 -16.15 -8.49 14.63
N ARG A 123 -16.04 -8.29 13.31
CA ARG A 123 -17.02 -8.79 12.34
C ARG A 123 -17.11 -10.32 12.29
N PHE A 124 -15.96 -10.99 12.35
CA PHE A 124 -15.90 -12.46 12.23
C PHE A 124 -15.72 -13.18 13.57
N GLY A 125 -15.63 -12.45 14.69
CA GLY A 125 -15.45 -13.04 16.03
C GLY A 125 -14.09 -13.75 16.19
N LEU A 126 -13.03 -13.27 15.52
CA LEU A 126 -11.71 -13.88 15.47
C LEU A 126 -10.75 -13.25 16.49
N LYS A 127 -9.67 -13.97 16.83
CA LYS A 127 -8.63 -13.51 17.76
C LYS A 127 -7.29 -13.24 17.04
N HIS A 128 -6.94 -14.11 16.12
CA HIS A 128 -5.64 -14.13 15.44
C HIS A 128 -5.81 -13.84 13.95
N VAL A 129 -5.90 -12.57 13.62
CA VAL A 129 -6.01 -12.07 12.24
C VAL A 129 -4.86 -11.14 11.94
N GLY A 130 -4.25 -11.33 10.78
CA GLY A 130 -3.22 -10.42 10.25
C GLY A 130 -3.76 -9.52 9.14
N VAL A 131 -3.17 -8.34 9.00
CA VAL A 131 -3.40 -7.44 7.87
C VAL A 131 -2.06 -6.95 7.34
N ILE A 132 -1.92 -6.92 6.03
CA ILE A 132 -0.78 -6.32 5.32
C ILE A 132 -1.31 -5.33 4.29
N ILE A 133 -0.82 -4.10 4.31
CA ILE A 133 -1.00 -3.13 3.23
C ILE A 133 0.24 -3.17 2.36
N THR A 134 0.06 -3.41 1.06
CA THR A 134 1.17 -3.63 0.13
C THR A 134 1.23 -2.59 -0.97
N ASP A 135 2.43 -2.35 -1.46
CA ASP A 135 2.69 -1.65 -2.71
C ASP A 135 3.74 -2.40 -3.53
N SER A 136 3.89 -2.02 -4.79
CA SER A 136 4.97 -2.49 -5.67
C SER A 136 6.13 -1.51 -5.61
N LYS A 137 7.36 -2.03 -5.61
CA LYS A 137 8.56 -1.20 -5.70
C LYS A 137 9.57 -1.72 -6.72
N LEU A 138 10.29 -0.79 -7.32
CA LEU A 138 11.53 -1.05 -8.05
C LEU A 138 12.71 -0.94 -7.07
N THR A 139 13.75 -1.72 -7.32
CA THR A 139 15.01 -1.66 -6.58
C THR A 139 16.17 -1.43 -7.55
N PRO A 140 17.17 -0.59 -7.22
CA PRO A 140 18.37 -0.44 -8.02
C PRO A 140 19.04 -1.81 -8.28
N LEU A 141 19.67 -1.93 -9.44
CA LEU A 141 20.42 -3.11 -9.87
C LEU A 141 19.60 -4.41 -9.96
N ARG A 142 18.28 -4.30 -10.05
CA ARG A 142 17.39 -5.43 -10.23
C ARG A 142 16.32 -5.13 -11.29
N TRP A 143 16.07 -6.11 -12.17
CA TRP A 143 14.96 -6.05 -13.11
C TRP A 143 13.64 -6.50 -12.45
N GLY A 144 12.55 -5.83 -12.82
CA GLY A 144 11.21 -6.14 -12.37
C GLY A 144 10.85 -5.52 -11.01
N GLU A 145 9.60 -5.69 -10.65
CA GLU A 145 9.01 -5.16 -9.42
C GLU A 145 8.97 -6.22 -8.32
N THR A 146 8.93 -5.79 -7.08
CA THR A 146 8.68 -6.63 -5.91
C THR A 146 7.58 -6.03 -5.06
N GLY A 147 6.81 -6.90 -4.39
CA GLY A 147 5.89 -6.46 -3.35
C GLY A 147 6.66 -5.89 -2.15
N LEU A 148 6.14 -4.80 -1.61
CA LEU A 148 6.58 -4.15 -0.39
C LEU A 148 5.41 -4.09 0.58
N ALA A 149 5.56 -4.63 1.78
CA ALA A 149 4.63 -4.36 2.86
C ALA A 149 4.93 -2.97 3.43
N ILE A 150 4.05 -2.00 3.20
CA ILE A 150 4.19 -0.65 3.76
C ILE A 150 3.61 -0.55 5.16
N ALA A 151 2.69 -1.46 5.53
CA ALA A 151 2.22 -1.65 6.90
C ALA A 151 1.77 -3.09 7.11
N TYR A 152 1.80 -3.52 8.35
CA TYR A 152 1.30 -4.83 8.78
C TYR A 152 0.83 -4.78 10.24
N THR A 153 -0.03 -5.70 10.62
CA THR A 153 -0.48 -5.89 12.00
C THR A 153 -0.98 -7.31 12.26
N GLY A 154 -1.08 -7.71 13.53
CA GLY A 154 -1.64 -8.99 13.96
C GLY A 154 -0.65 -10.15 14.03
N PHE A 155 0.61 -9.97 13.61
CA PHE A 155 1.67 -10.99 13.65
C PHE A 155 3.06 -10.36 13.75
N LYS A 156 4.07 -11.16 14.10
CA LYS A 156 5.48 -10.77 14.06
C LYS A 156 6.01 -10.92 12.63
N PRO A 157 6.39 -9.83 11.93
CA PRO A 157 6.78 -9.89 10.52
C PRO A 157 8.20 -10.42 10.31
N LEU A 158 9.03 -10.36 11.35
CA LEU A 158 10.44 -10.72 11.28
C LEU A 158 10.81 -11.77 12.34
N ARG A 159 11.69 -12.65 11.95
CA ARG A 159 12.41 -13.55 12.87
C ARG A 159 13.89 -13.15 12.87
N SER A 160 14.43 -12.81 14.03
CA SER A 160 15.84 -12.52 14.17
C SER A 160 16.64 -13.82 14.35
N TYR A 161 17.71 -13.93 13.59
CA TYR A 161 18.73 -14.97 13.74
C TYR A 161 20.04 -14.42 14.32
N ILE A 162 20.07 -13.16 14.74
CA ILE A 162 21.25 -12.54 15.35
C ILE A 162 21.58 -13.27 16.66
N GLY A 163 22.81 -13.78 16.76
CA GLY A 163 23.29 -14.52 17.93
C GLY A 163 22.87 -16.00 17.97
N THR A 164 22.24 -16.52 16.89
CA THR A 164 22.01 -17.96 16.71
C THR A 164 23.10 -18.55 15.79
N THR A 165 23.45 -19.82 16.00
CA THR A 165 24.26 -20.57 15.01
C THR A 165 23.39 -20.96 13.82
N ASP A 166 24.00 -20.93 12.61
CA ASP A 166 23.40 -21.43 11.37
C ASP A 166 23.16 -22.93 11.42
#